data_b3751d409af8fe5c91d16df9a6b0dc77
#
_entry.id   b3751d409af8fe5c91d16df9a6b0dc77
#
_cell.length_a   1.000
_cell.length_b   1.000
_cell.length_c   1.000
_cell.angle_alpha   90.00
_cell.angle_beta   90.00
_cell.angle_gamma   90.00
#
_symmetry.space_group_name_H-M   'P 1'
#
loop_
_entity.id
_entity.type
_entity.pdbx_description
1 polymer ?
#
loop_
_entity_poly.entity_id
_entity_poly.type
_entity_poly.pdbx_seq_one_letter_code
_entity_poly.pdbx_strand_id
1 'polypeptide(L)'
;ALSEIAGGRRAIDVALEYGFDTYAGFYKAFVRMYGSSPKKSLYKTEVSVMFTEKELRNILANWDIPQDLPILDIYIMDGSKVSGNVWSVGEEYILKTESDAEYSSNRDSMLKNINIAKTLSAQGFAASIPIPTKSGAEYLDGEKISILTRGIKGNPLAKADRFGDNRRMFGVKYGESIARLHKALAVIEPDIKPQEQNLYTHVTGWALPEVKKQNYQYQMGLPDSFFQDYIDNFGVLFDKLPKQLIHRDPNPSNILFDGGEVSGFIDFDLSERNVRLWDLCYCSTGILCEWRGVDGIHEKWLDILAGILQGYDSVNPLTDEEKQAVYYVICSIQMICVAYFESVGELKELAKTNREMLQFIVEQEAKIKQLSNNL
;
A
#
# COMPACT_ATOMS: atom_id res chain seq x y z
N ALA A 1 2.63 -16.81 -26.53
CA ALA A 1 1.54 -17.03 -25.54
C ALA A 1 0.66 -15.79 -25.38
N LEU A 2 1.22 -14.60 -25.00
CA LEU A 2 0.40 -13.39 -24.75
C LEU A 2 -0.42 -12.97 -25.98
N SER A 3 0.21 -12.85 -27.16
CA SER A 3 -0.46 -12.46 -28.40
C SER A 3 -1.55 -13.44 -28.87
N GLU A 4 -1.37 -14.72 -28.58
CA GLU A 4 -2.33 -15.77 -28.97
C GLU A 4 -3.54 -15.77 -28.05
N ILE A 5 -3.33 -15.54 -26.74
CA ILE A 5 -4.41 -15.37 -25.76
C ILE A 5 -5.17 -14.06 -26.07
N ALA A 6 -4.46 -12.97 -26.36
CA ALA A 6 -5.06 -11.72 -26.80
C ALA A 6 -5.85 -11.86 -28.11
N GLY A 7 -5.40 -12.76 -29.01
CA GLY A 7 -6.13 -13.15 -30.23
C GLY A 7 -7.33 -14.08 -30.00
N GLY A 8 -7.75 -14.32 -28.75
CA GLY A 8 -8.96 -15.08 -28.40
C GLY A 8 -8.76 -16.59 -28.24
N ARG A 9 -7.52 -17.10 -28.27
CA ARG A 9 -7.25 -18.51 -27.95
C ARG A 9 -7.40 -18.80 -26.46
N ARG A 10 -7.95 -19.95 -26.10
CA ARG A 10 -8.09 -20.31 -24.69
C ARG A 10 -6.71 -20.50 -24.06
N ALA A 11 -6.51 -19.88 -22.92
CA ALA A 11 -5.22 -19.91 -22.22
C ALA A 11 -4.73 -21.34 -21.86
N ILE A 12 -5.63 -22.30 -21.69
CA ILE A 12 -5.28 -23.70 -21.44
C ILE A 12 -4.71 -24.37 -22.69
N ASP A 13 -5.23 -24.07 -23.89
CA ASP A 13 -4.73 -24.66 -25.13
C ASP A 13 -3.35 -24.10 -25.44
N VAL A 14 -3.14 -22.81 -25.19
CA VAL A 14 -1.84 -22.16 -25.32
C VAL A 14 -0.85 -22.75 -24.31
N ALA A 15 -1.28 -23.01 -23.06
CA ALA A 15 -0.44 -23.63 -22.04
C ALA A 15 0.13 -24.99 -22.50
N LEU A 16 -0.74 -25.84 -23.02
CA LEU A 16 -0.34 -27.18 -23.51
C LEU A 16 0.63 -27.10 -24.69
N GLU A 17 0.39 -26.18 -25.64
CA GLU A 17 1.25 -25.98 -26.80
C GLU A 17 2.64 -25.44 -26.43
N TYR A 18 2.73 -24.63 -25.38
CA TYR A 18 4.00 -24.15 -24.82
C TYR A 18 4.67 -25.13 -23.84
N GLY A 19 4.19 -26.39 -23.78
CA GLY A 19 4.83 -27.47 -23.04
C GLY A 19 4.60 -27.46 -21.54
N PHE A 20 3.55 -26.83 -21.06
CA PHE A 20 3.19 -26.87 -19.64
C PHE A 20 2.27 -28.07 -19.37
N ASP A 21 2.66 -28.94 -18.44
CA ASP A 21 1.86 -30.11 -18.02
C ASP A 21 0.57 -29.74 -17.31
N THR A 22 0.50 -28.54 -16.70
CA THR A 22 -0.68 -28.07 -15.99
C THR A 22 -0.94 -26.58 -16.26
N TYR A 23 -2.23 -26.21 -16.32
CA TYR A 23 -2.63 -24.81 -16.40
C TYR A 23 -2.11 -23.96 -15.21
N ALA A 24 -2.03 -24.55 -14.02
CA ALA A 24 -1.50 -23.87 -12.85
C ALA A 24 -0.01 -23.52 -12.99
N GLY A 25 0.79 -24.42 -13.61
CA GLY A 25 2.20 -24.17 -13.94
C GLY A 25 2.35 -23.04 -14.95
N PHE A 26 1.58 -23.11 -16.04
CA PHE A 26 1.52 -22.05 -17.04
C PHE A 26 1.07 -20.71 -16.43
N TYR A 27 0.01 -20.72 -15.64
CA TYR A 27 -0.52 -19.51 -14.98
C TYR A 27 0.55 -18.80 -14.14
N LYS A 28 1.28 -19.55 -13.30
CA LYS A 28 2.38 -19.00 -12.50
C LYS A 28 3.50 -18.41 -13.35
N ALA A 29 3.91 -19.12 -14.41
CA ALA A 29 4.93 -18.66 -15.33
C ALA A 29 4.46 -17.43 -16.13
N PHE A 30 3.20 -17.43 -16.55
CA PHE A 30 2.59 -16.32 -17.28
C PHE A 30 2.49 -15.06 -16.40
N VAL A 31 1.99 -15.19 -15.17
CA VAL A 31 1.93 -14.07 -14.21
C VAL A 31 3.33 -13.56 -13.88
N ARG A 32 4.31 -14.46 -13.70
CA ARG A 32 5.70 -14.07 -13.47
C ARG A 32 6.32 -13.30 -14.65
N MET A 33 5.95 -13.66 -15.88
CA MET A 33 6.50 -13.04 -17.10
C MET A 33 5.77 -11.75 -17.50
N TYR A 34 4.46 -11.70 -17.32
CA TYR A 34 3.62 -10.60 -17.83
C TYR A 34 2.93 -9.76 -16.72
N GLY A 35 3.20 -10.05 -15.45
CA GLY A 35 2.67 -9.31 -14.30
C GLY A 35 1.15 -9.41 -14.10
N SER A 36 0.44 -10.21 -14.91
CA SER A 36 -1.02 -10.38 -14.83
C SER A 36 -1.45 -11.75 -15.30
N SER A 37 -2.66 -12.19 -14.90
CA SER A 37 -3.21 -13.46 -15.33
C SER A 37 -3.51 -13.52 -16.84
N PRO A 38 -3.51 -14.71 -17.46
CA PRO A 38 -3.89 -14.88 -18.87
C PRO A 38 -5.26 -14.26 -19.17
N LYS A 39 -6.23 -14.42 -18.28
CA LYS A 39 -7.58 -13.85 -18.41
C LYS A 39 -7.57 -12.33 -18.28
N LYS A 40 -6.80 -11.78 -17.35
CA LYS A 40 -6.65 -10.33 -17.17
C LYS A 40 -5.94 -9.69 -18.37
N SER A 41 -5.01 -10.41 -18.97
CA SER A 41 -4.37 -9.99 -20.22
C SER A 41 -5.34 -9.92 -21.41
N LEU A 42 -6.44 -10.70 -21.41
CA LEU A 42 -7.53 -10.57 -22.39
C LEU A 42 -8.34 -9.28 -22.19
N TYR A 43 -8.62 -8.92 -20.95
CA TYR A 43 -9.32 -7.66 -20.64
C TYR A 43 -8.38 -6.45 -20.69
N LYS A 44 -7.08 -6.64 -20.45
CA LYS A 44 -6.05 -5.61 -20.64
C LYS A 44 -5.80 -5.26 -22.10
N THR A 45 -6.22 -6.09 -23.06
CA THR A 45 -6.14 -5.77 -24.49
C THR A 45 -7.11 -4.64 -24.89
N GLU A 46 -8.09 -4.31 -24.02
CA GLU A 46 -8.91 -3.11 -24.22
C GLU A 46 -8.48 -1.90 -23.35
N VAL A 47 -7.68 -2.04 -22.27
CA VAL A 47 -7.38 -0.90 -21.37
C VAL A 47 -6.02 -0.98 -20.63
N SER A 48 -5.01 -1.65 -21.08
CA SER A 48 -3.66 -1.29 -20.62
C SER A 48 -2.80 -1.01 -21.81
N VAL A 49 -2.77 0.25 -22.19
CA VAL A 49 -1.79 0.77 -23.11
C VAL A 49 -0.41 0.54 -22.47
N MET A 50 0.27 -0.55 -22.84
CA MET A 50 1.69 -0.64 -22.59
C MET A 50 2.32 0.50 -23.38
N PHE A 51 2.82 1.52 -22.68
CA PHE A 51 3.56 2.60 -23.29
C PHE A 51 4.78 2.03 -23.98
N THR A 52 4.91 2.28 -25.26
CA THR A 52 6.16 2.03 -25.97
C THR A 52 7.22 3.00 -25.49
N GLU A 53 8.48 2.63 -25.59
CA GLU A 53 9.59 3.55 -25.27
C GLU A 53 9.47 4.87 -26.06
N LYS A 54 9.00 4.82 -27.29
CA LYS A 54 8.76 6.01 -28.13
C LYS A 54 7.70 6.94 -27.51
N GLU A 55 6.61 6.38 -27.01
CA GLU A 55 5.57 7.18 -26.34
C GLU A 55 6.07 7.79 -25.04
N LEU A 56 6.80 7.03 -24.22
CA LEU A 56 7.42 7.56 -22.99
C LEU A 56 8.42 8.68 -23.31
N ARG A 57 9.23 8.54 -24.35
CA ARG A 57 10.15 9.61 -24.79
C ARG A 57 9.41 10.85 -25.30
N ASN A 58 8.29 10.68 -26.01
CA ASN A 58 7.46 11.81 -26.43
C ASN A 58 6.85 12.54 -25.22
N ILE A 59 6.44 11.81 -24.19
CA ILE A 59 5.97 12.39 -22.92
C ILE A 59 7.12 13.16 -22.26
N LEU A 60 8.29 12.53 -22.08
CA LEU A 60 9.47 13.11 -21.43
C LEU A 60 10.03 14.35 -22.18
N ALA A 61 9.81 14.46 -23.47
CA ALA A 61 10.22 15.62 -24.27
C ALA A 61 9.60 16.94 -23.77
N ASN A 62 8.56 16.88 -22.93
CA ASN A 62 7.94 18.06 -22.32
C ASN A 62 8.71 18.60 -21.11
N TRP A 63 9.73 17.93 -20.61
CA TRP A 63 10.58 18.37 -19.51
C TRP A 63 11.98 18.73 -19.98
N ASP A 64 12.62 19.64 -19.26
CA ASP A 64 14.02 20.03 -19.50
C ASP A 64 14.98 19.11 -18.74
N ILE A 65 15.05 17.88 -19.21
CA ILE A 65 15.96 16.82 -18.72
C ILE A 65 16.74 16.22 -19.89
N PRO A 66 17.89 15.57 -19.65
CA PRO A 66 18.59 14.82 -20.70
C PRO A 66 17.66 13.74 -21.33
N GLN A 67 17.50 13.79 -22.64
CA GLN A 67 16.53 12.95 -23.35
C GLN A 67 17.03 11.52 -23.66
N ASP A 68 18.30 11.26 -23.43
CA ASP A 68 18.98 9.96 -23.61
C ASP A 68 19.03 9.10 -22.34
N LEU A 69 18.47 9.59 -21.23
CA LEU A 69 18.39 8.83 -19.98
C LEU A 69 17.66 7.51 -20.19
N PRO A 70 18.12 6.40 -19.57
CA PRO A 70 17.43 5.13 -19.64
C PRO A 70 16.06 5.22 -18.96
N ILE A 71 15.05 4.60 -19.56
CA ILE A 71 13.70 4.45 -19.01
C ILE A 71 13.55 2.99 -18.61
N LEU A 72 13.38 2.73 -17.32
CA LEU A 72 13.34 1.37 -16.78
C LEU A 72 12.06 1.15 -15.98
N ASP A 73 11.53 -0.06 -16.07
CA ASP A 73 10.48 -0.52 -15.18
C ASP A 73 10.97 -0.55 -13.73
N ILE A 74 10.13 -0.15 -12.80
CA ILE A 74 10.44 -0.23 -11.37
C ILE A 74 9.96 -1.57 -10.83
N TYR A 75 10.85 -2.27 -10.13
CA TYR A 75 10.57 -3.54 -9.49
C TYR A 75 10.64 -3.39 -7.98
N ILE A 76 9.67 -3.98 -7.28
CA ILE A 76 9.75 -4.12 -5.82
C ILE A 76 10.69 -5.28 -5.46
N MET A 77 11.09 -5.35 -4.19
CA MET A 77 12.17 -6.23 -3.73
C MET A 77 11.88 -7.73 -3.84
N ASP A 78 10.63 -8.15 -4.05
CA ASP A 78 10.27 -9.54 -4.35
C ASP A 78 10.44 -9.89 -5.84
N GLY A 79 10.91 -8.95 -6.64
CA GLY A 79 11.11 -9.09 -8.08
C GLY A 79 9.84 -8.90 -8.91
N SER A 80 8.72 -8.51 -8.31
CA SER A 80 7.53 -8.10 -9.05
C SER A 80 7.68 -6.67 -9.56
N LYS A 81 7.21 -6.42 -10.80
CA LYS A 81 7.13 -5.06 -11.34
C LYS A 81 6.10 -4.26 -10.54
N VAL A 82 6.41 -3.03 -10.20
CA VAL A 82 5.42 -2.08 -9.68
C VAL A 82 4.26 -2.02 -10.66
N SER A 83 3.07 -2.29 -10.19
CA SER A 83 1.87 -2.22 -11.02
C SER A 83 1.57 -0.76 -11.35
N GLY A 84 1.14 -0.52 -12.57
CA GLY A 84 0.79 0.82 -13.01
C GLY A 84 1.78 1.39 -14.01
N ASN A 85 1.60 2.65 -14.30
CA ASN A 85 2.33 3.37 -15.31
C ASN A 85 3.40 4.23 -14.65
N VAL A 86 4.40 3.59 -14.01
CA VAL A 86 5.50 4.23 -13.27
C VAL A 86 6.84 3.70 -13.77
N TRP A 87 7.75 4.59 -14.10
CA TRP A 87 9.09 4.26 -14.60
C TRP A 87 10.16 5.10 -13.89
N SER A 88 11.35 4.52 -13.71
CA SER A 88 12.54 5.32 -13.42
C SER A 88 13.09 5.88 -14.73
N VAL A 89 13.55 7.13 -14.69
CA VAL A 89 14.19 7.83 -15.81
C VAL A 89 15.56 8.28 -15.34
N GLY A 90 16.59 7.55 -15.79
CA GLY A 90 17.90 7.63 -15.13
C GLY A 90 17.84 7.19 -13.69
N GLU A 91 18.72 7.76 -12.87
CA GLU A 91 18.79 7.49 -11.42
C GLU A 91 18.02 8.53 -10.57
N GLU A 92 17.63 9.65 -11.17
CA GLU A 92 17.11 10.81 -10.44
C GLU A 92 15.61 11.01 -10.56
N TYR A 93 14.97 10.49 -11.63
CA TYR A 93 13.61 10.86 -11.94
C TYR A 93 12.65 9.67 -11.94
N ILE A 94 11.40 9.95 -11.56
CA ILE A 94 10.30 9.01 -11.62
C ILE A 94 9.21 9.63 -12.51
N LEU A 95 8.86 8.92 -13.58
CA LEU A 95 7.72 9.26 -14.44
C LEU A 95 6.53 8.41 -14.02
N LYS A 96 5.42 9.07 -13.66
CA LYS A 96 4.11 8.44 -13.46
C LYS A 96 3.15 8.99 -14.50
N THR A 97 2.39 8.11 -15.18
CA THR A 97 1.35 8.52 -16.13
C THR A 97 0.11 7.67 -15.93
N GLU A 98 -1.06 8.29 -16.00
CA GLU A 98 -2.33 7.62 -15.76
C GLU A 98 -3.05 7.34 -17.08
N SER A 99 -3.84 6.26 -17.14
CA SER A 99 -4.61 5.87 -18.32
C SER A 99 -6.01 6.49 -18.34
N ASP A 100 -6.59 6.65 -19.52
CA ASP A 100 -7.88 7.32 -19.74
C ASP A 100 -9.09 6.69 -19.04
N ALA A 101 -9.08 5.39 -18.78
CA ALA A 101 -10.24 4.67 -18.25
C ALA A 101 -10.64 5.07 -16.82
N GLU A 102 -9.72 5.69 -16.08
CA GLU A 102 -9.94 6.11 -14.69
C GLU A 102 -9.62 7.60 -14.50
N TYR A 103 -9.62 8.35 -15.61
CA TYR A 103 -9.08 9.70 -15.72
C TYR A 103 -9.53 10.68 -14.63
N SER A 104 -10.82 10.72 -14.27
CA SER A 104 -11.31 11.73 -13.34
C SER A 104 -10.90 11.45 -11.88
N SER A 105 -11.05 10.21 -11.40
CA SER A 105 -10.71 9.86 -10.01
C SER A 105 -9.20 9.82 -9.77
N ASN A 106 -8.44 9.32 -10.74
CA ASN A 106 -6.98 9.26 -10.66
C ASN A 106 -6.34 10.63 -10.81
N ARG A 107 -6.92 11.52 -11.62
CA ARG A 107 -6.47 12.90 -11.73
C ARG A 107 -6.54 13.64 -10.40
N ASP A 108 -7.69 13.57 -9.72
CA ASP A 108 -7.89 14.24 -8.44
C ASP A 108 -6.95 13.69 -7.35
N SER A 109 -6.74 12.37 -7.33
CA SER A 109 -5.77 11.72 -6.44
C SER A 109 -4.34 12.18 -6.73
N MET A 110 -3.96 12.26 -8.00
CA MET A 110 -2.63 12.72 -8.41
C MET A 110 -2.40 14.20 -8.05
N LEU A 111 -3.41 15.08 -8.27
CA LEU A 111 -3.33 16.49 -7.88
C LEU A 111 -3.25 16.65 -6.36
N LYS A 112 -3.98 15.84 -5.62
CA LYS A 112 -3.88 15.78 -4.15
C LYS A 112 -2.48 15.37 -3.70
N ASN A 113 -1.90 14.32 -4.30
CA ASN A 113 -0.54 13.86 -4.03
C ASN A 113 0.48 14.99 -4.27
N ILE A 114 0.40 15.67 -5.42
CA ILE A 114 1.26 16.84 -5.73
C ILE A 114 1.17 17.89 -4.63
N ASN A 115 -0.05 18.26 -4.24
CA ASN A 115 -0.27 19.32 -3.26
C ASN A 115 0.30 18.92 -1.88
N ILE A 116 0.06 17.68 -1.44
CA ILE A 116 0.64 17.16 -0.19
C ILE A 116 2.17 17.15 -0.26
N ALA A 117 2.76 16.60 -1.33
CA ALA A 117 4.20 16.51 -1.49
C ALA A 117 4.89 17.89 -1.48
N LYS A 118 4.33 18.87 -2.20
CA LYS A 118 4.84 20.24 -2.22
C LYS A 118 4.77 20.90 -0.85
N THR A 119 3.62 20.76 -0.18
CA THR A 119 3.40 21.42 1.11
C THR A 119 4.28 20.77 2.19
N LEU A 120 4.45 19.45 2.19
CA LEU A 120 5.41 18.75 3.05
C LEU A 120 6.84 19.19 2.79
N SER A 121 7.24 19.28 1.51
CA SER A 121 8.58 19.73 1.14
C SER A 121 8.86 21.18 1.60
N ALA A 122 7.87 22.07 1.53
CA ALA A 122 7.98 23.42 2.05
C ALA A 122 8.18 23.47 3.57
N GLN A 123 7.78 22.44 4.30
CA GLN A 123 8.04 22.23 5.73
C GLN A 123 9.38 21.51 6.01
N GLY A 124 10.19 21.24 4.97
CA GLY A 124 11.48 20.54 5.10
C GLY A 124 11.36 19.02 5.19
N PHE A 125 10.18 18.45 4.91
CA PHE A 125 9.98 17.01 4.89
C PHE A 125 10.32 16.45 3.49
N ALA A 126 11.05 15.33 3.43
CA ALA A 126 11.41 14.71 2.15
C ALA A 126 10.16 14.15 1.45
N ALA A 127 9.83 14.71 0.30
CA ALA A 127 8.71 14.30 -0.53
C ALA A 127 9.06 14.43 -2.03
N SER A 128 8.46 13.59 -2.86
CA SER A 128 8.67 13.60 -4.32
C SER A 128 7.90 14.74 -4.97
N ILE A 129 8.54 15.90 -5.13
CA ILE A 129 7.91 17.08 -5.76
C ILE A 129 7.97 17.02 -7.28
N PRO A 130 6.94 17.52 -7.98
CA PRO A 130 6.95 17.60 -9.43
C PRO A 130 8.07 18.49 -9.96
N ILE A 131 8.63 18.08 -11.08
CA ILE A 131 9.53 18.91 -11.91
C ILE A 131 8.63 19.64 -12.91
N PRO A 132 8.70 20.98 -12.99
CA PRO A 132 7.91 21.72 -13.95
C PRO A 132 8.21 21.30 -15.39
N THR A 133 7.19 21.21 -16.22
CA THR A 133 7.32 21.06 -17.66
C THR A 133 8.00 22.30 -18.29
N LYS A 134 8.41 22.23 -19.54
CA LYS A 134 8.93 23.37 -20.31
C LYS A 134 7.95 24.54 -20.39
N SER A 135 6.65 24.29 -20.26
CA SER A 135 5.61 25.34 -20.17
C SER A 135 5.42 25.91 -18.77
N GLY A 136 6.12 25.37 -17.74
CA GLY A 136 5.99 25.78 -16.36
C GLY A 136 4.85 25.06 -15.60
N ALA A 137 4.15 24.13 -16.22
CA ALA A 137 3.10 23.34 -15.56
C ALA A 137 3.71 22.25 -14.66
N GLU A 138 3.03 21.88 -13.57
CA GLU A 138 3.48 20.86 -12.62
C GLU A 138 3.26 19.43 -13.14
N TYR A 139 2.44 19.26 -14.15
CA TYR A 139 2.13 18.02 -14.83
C TYR A 139 1.81 18.27 -16.29
N LEU A 140 1.90 17.25 -17.10
CA LEU A 140 1.44 17.27 -18.48
C LEU A 140 -0.01 16.82 -18.50
N ASP A 141 -0.92 17.68 -18.96
CA ASP A 141 -2.34 17.39 -19.16
C ASP A 141 -2.59 17.22 -20.67
N GLY A 142 -2.93 16.02 -21.10
CA GLY A 142 -3.15 15.64 -22.48
C GLY A 142 -4.17 14.51 -22.57
N GLU A 143 -4.00 13.61 -23.52
CA GLU A 143 -4.77 12.35 -23.55
C GLU A 143 -4.54 11.54 -22.27
N LYS A 144 -3.41 11.76 -21.60
CA LYS A 144 -3.02 11.14 -20.34
C LYS A 144 -2.38 12.20 -19.46
N ILE A 145 -2.71 12.15 -18.17
CA ILE A 145 -2.00 12.97 -17.20
C ILE A 145 -0.66 12.34 -16.86
N SER A 146 0.43 13.11 -16.92
CA SER A 146 1.78 12.62 -16.64
C SER A 146 2.51 13.57 -15.72
N ILE A 147 3.25 13.02 -14.76
CA ILE A 147 4.07 13.75 -13.79
C ILE A 147 5.48 13.21 -13.84
N LEU A 148 6.45 14.11 -13.87
CA LEU A 148 7.84 13.77 -13.61
C LEU A 148 8.22 14.33 -12.23
N THR A 149 8.73 13.48 -11.36
CA THR A 149 9.19 13.88 -10.04
C THR A 149 10.67 13.58 -9.88
N ARG A 150 11.33 14.27 -8.95
CA ARG A 150 12.65 13.84 -8.48
C ARG A 150 12.46 12.74 -7.45
N GLY A 151 13.13 11.60 -7.64
CA GLY A 151 13.10 10.47 -6.72
C GLY A 151 13.65 10.86 -5.33
N ILE A 152 13.07 10.31 -4.28
CA ILE A 152 13.66 10.35 -2.94
C ILE A 152 14.76 9.30 -2.88
N LYS A 153 15.91 9.66 -2.32
CA LYS A 153 17.02 8.72 -2.15
C LYS A 153 16.66 7.60 -1.19
N GLY A 154 17.01 6.37 -1.55
CA GLY A 154 16.80 5.19 -0.73
C GLY A 154 15.89 4.15 -1.39
N ASN A 155 15.70 3.05 -0.66
CA ASN A 155 14.88 1.93 -1.11
C ASN A 155 14.02 1.44 0.07
N PRO A 156 12.91 0.75 -0.18
CA PRO A 156 12.22 0.02 0.88
C PRO A 156 13.19 -0.92 1.61
N LEU A 157 13.03 -1.04 2.93
CA LEU A 157 13.87 -1.95 3.72
C LEU A 157 13.69 -3.40 3.23
N ALA A 158 14.78 -4.12 3.07
CA ALA A 158 14.75 -5.50 2.61
C ALA A 158 13.96 -6.41 3.58
N LYS A 159 13.24 -7.40 3.04
CA LYS A 159 12.50 -8.39 3.85
C LYS A 159 13.41 -9.08 4.87
N ALA A 160 14.64 -9.43 4.46
CA ALA A 160 15.63 -10.06 5.34
C ALA A 160 15.99 -9.17 6.55
N ASP A 161 16.10 -7.86 6.36
CA ASP A 161 16.38 -6.90 7.43
C ASP A 161 15.15 -6.69 8.33
N ARG A 162 13.95 -6.58 7.73
CA ARG A 162 12.70 -6.44 8.49
C ARG A 162 12.45 -7.58 9.46
N PHE A 163 12.80 -8.82 9.06
CA PHE A 163 12.60 -10.03 9.88
C PHE A 163 13.87 -10.56 10.53
N GLY A 164 14.99 -9.83 10.39
CA GLY A 164 16.28 -10.16 10.99
C GLY A 164 16.35 -9.88 12.50
N ASP A 165 17.54 -9.96 13.04
CA ASP A 165 17.78 -9.75 14.48
C ASP A 165 17.47 -8.32 14.93
N ASN A 166 17.64 -7.34 14.03
CA ASN A 166 17.37 -5.92 14.28
C ASN A 166 15.91 -5.51 14.04
N ARG A 167 14.98 -6.45 13.82
CA ARG A 167 13.59 -6.19 13.46
C ARG A 167 12.86 -5.21 14.38
N ARG A 168 13.09 -5.32 15.71
CA ARG A 168 12.49 -4.40 16.67
C ARG A 168 13.02 -2.97 16.50
N MET A 169 14.33 -2.82 16.28
CA MET A 169 14.94 -1.52 16.00
C MET A 169 14.37 -0.89 14.72
N PHE A 170 14.22 -1.67 13.66
CA PHE A 170 13.57 -1.19 12.44
C PHE A 170 12.08 -0.86 12.67
N GLY A 171 11.38 -1.63 13.51
CA GLY A 171 10.06 -1.27 13.98
C GLY A 171 10.01 0.11 14.61
N VAL A 172 10.95 0.41 15.53
CA VAL A 172 11.06 1.74 16.15
C VAL A 172 11.26 2.83 15.09
N LYS A 173 12.13 2.62 14.10
CA LYS A 173 12.36 3.59 13.01
C LYS A 173 11.14 3.85 12.16
N TYR A 174 10.37 2.80 11.83
CA TYR A 174 9.07 2.96 11.17
C TYR A 174 8.13 3.83 12.02
N GLY A 175 7.97 3.50 13.30
CA GLY A 175 7.10 4.24 14.21
C GLY A 175 7.50 5.71 14.37
N GLU A 176 8.76 5.99 14.64
CA GLU A 176 9.28 7.37 14.73
C GLU A 176 9.05 8.18 13.46
N SER A 177 9.29 7.57 12.30
CA SER A 177 9.13 8.25 11.01
C SER A 177 7.66 8.55 10.69
N ILE A 178 6.74 7.61 10.95
CA ILE A 178 5.30 7.84 10.82
C ILE A 178 4.85 8.94 11.80
N ALA A 179 5.38 8.98 13.01
CA ALA A 179 5.04 10.03 13.97
C ALA A 179 5.50 11.42 13.50
N ARG A 180 6.71 11.52 12.92
CA ARG A 180 7.22 12.77 12.32
C ARG A 180 6.38 13.17 11.11
N LEU A 181 6.03 12.21 10.25
CA LEU A 181 5.11 12.46 9.12
C LEU A 181 3.76 12.99 9.62
N HIS A 182 3.17 12.38 10.62
CA HIS A 182 1.88 12.81 11.18
C HIS A 182 1.93 14.22 11.75
N LYS A 183 3.03 14.61 12.40
CA LYS A 183 3.21 16.01 12.85
C LYS A 183 3.24 16.98 11.66
N ALA A 184 3.94 16.62 10.58
CA ALA A 184 4.00 17.45 9.38
C ALA A 184 2.64 17.49 8.66
N LEU A 185 1.94 16.34 8.53
CA LEU A 185 0.60 16.27 7.93
C LEU A 185 -0.43 17.09 8.71
N ALA A 186 -0.39 17.09 10.05
CA ALA A 186 -1.26 17.90 10.87
C ALA A 186 -1.08 19.41 10.64
N VAL A 187 0.15 19.85 10.36
CA VAL A 187 0.44 21.26 10.05
C VAL A 187 -0.17 21.68 8.70
N ILE A 188 -0.12 20.79 7.71
CA ILE A 188 -0.59 21.11 6.35
C ILE A 188 -2.07 20.80 6.12
N GLU A 189 -2.72 20.06 7.01
CA GLU A 189 -4.12 19.64 6.87
C GLU A 189 -5.10 20.79 6.54
N PRO A 190 -5.01 22.00 7.16
CA PRO A 190 -5.89 23.12 6.83
C PRO A 190 -5.82 23.56 5.37
N ASP A 191 -4.65 23.42 4.73
CA ASP A 191 -4.43 23.79 3.33
C ASP A 191 -4.90 22.69 2.38
N ILE A 192 -4.76 21.41 2.78
CA ILE A 192 -5.14 20.25 1.98
C ILE A 192 -6.66 20.03 1.99
N LYS A 193 -7.33 20.29 3.12
CA LYS A 193 -8.77 20.05 3.32
C LYS A 193 -9.20 18.65 2.91
N PRO A 194 -8.61 17.60 3.51
CA PRO A 194 -8.85 16.22 3.12
C PRO A 194 -10.29 15.82 3.40
N GLN A 195 -10.81 14.88 2.60
CA GLN A 195 -12.09 14.24 2.90
C GLN A 195 -11.96 13.39 4.17
N GLU A 196 -12.92 13.53 5.08
CA GLU A 196 -12.98 12.68 6.28
C GLU A 196 -13.65 11.34 5.95
N GLN A 197 -13.02 10.26 6.40
CA GLN A 197 -13.56 8.91 6.35
C GLN A 197 -13.85 8.41 7.75
N ASN A 198 -14.95 7.69 7.90
CA ASN A 198 -15.32 7.06 9.16
C ASN A 198 -15.01 5.56 9.10
N LEU A 199 -13.87 5.17 9.68
CA LEU A 199 -13.41 3.79 9.70
C LEU A 199 -14.44 2.84 10.32
N TYR A 200 -15.05 3.22 11.44
CA TYR A 200 -16.00 2.36 12.16
C TYR A 200 -17.24 2.06 11.31
N THR A 201 -17.87 3.09 10.73
CA THR A 201 -19.05 2.88 9.89
C THR A 201 -18.71 2.16 8.58
N HIS A 202 -17.52 2.39 8.02
CA HIS A 202 -17.04 1.66 6.84
C HIS A 202 -16.90 0.17 7.13
N VAL A 203 -16.29 -0.18 8.26
CA VAL A 203 -16.12 -1.59 8.65
C VAL A 203 -17.46 -2.23 9.00
N THR A 204 -18.27 -1.62 9.87
CA THR A 204 -19.52 -2.22 10.33
C THR A 204 -20.59 -2.29 9.22
N GLY A 205 -20.59 -1.34 8.29
CA GLY A 205 -21.54 -1.30 7.19
C GLY A 205 -21.19 -2.20 6.00
N TRP A 206 -19.91 -2.57 5.85
CA TRP A 206 -19.46 -3.34 4.69
C TRP A 206 -18.53 -4.51 5.04
N ALA A 207 -17.35 -4.24 5.60
CA ALA A 207 -16.32 -5.26 5.75
C ALA A 207 -16.70 -6.37 6.75
N LEU A 208 -17.26 -6.00 7.89
CA LEU A 208 -17.64 -6.95 8.94
C LEU A 208 -18.75 -7.92 8.50
N PRO A 209 -19.86 -7.47 7.84
CA PRO A 209 -20.83 -8.38 7.26
C PRO A 209 -20.22 -9.36 6.26
N GLU A 210 -19.32 -8.89 5.40
CA GLU A 210 -18.67 -9.74 4.41
C GLU A 210 -17.70 -10.76 5.07
N VAL A 211 -16.96 -10.34 6.11
CA VAL A 211 -16.12 -11.26 6.90
C VAL A 211 -16.96 -12.31 7.63
N LYS A 212 -18.11 -11.96 8.19
CA LYS A 212 -19.03 -12.94 8.80
C LYS A 212 -19.47 -14.01 7.80
N LYS A 213 -19.80 -13.60 6.58
CA LYS A 213 -20.16 -14.51 5.48
C LYS A 213 -18.98 -15.43 5.12
N GLN A 214 -17.78 -14.87 4.99
CA GLN A 214 -16.56 -15.64 4.69
C GLN A 214 -16.16 -16.54 5.85
N ASN A 215 -16.36 -16.14 7.11
CA ASN A 215 -16.13 -16.96 8.28
C ASN A 215 -16.93 -18.27 8.20
N TYR A 216 -18.20 -18.20 7.82
CA TYR A 216 -19.02 -19.38 7.60
C TYR A 216 -18.56 -20.17 6.37
N GLN A 217 -18.35 -19.52 5.24
CA GLN A 217 -18.01 -20.15 3.95
C GLN A 217 -16.67 -20.89 3.99
N TYR A 218 -15.65 -20.31 4.62
CA TYR A 218 -14.29 -20.82 4.67
C TYR A 218 -13.90 -21.45 6.00
N GLN A 219 -14.85 -21.57 6.93
CA GLN A 219 -14.65 -22.15 8.27
C GLN A 219 -13.45 -21.53 9.00
N MET A 220 -13.39 -20.19 9.01
CA MET A 220 -12.27 -19.46 9.62
C MET A 220 -12.18 -19.65 11.13
N GLY A 221 -13.25 -20.09 11.81
CA GLY A 221 -13.25 -20.31 13.26
C GLY A 221 -13.28 -19.04 14.10
N LEU A 222 -13.59 -17.89 13.52
CA LEU A 222 -13.77 -16.66 14.29
C LEU A 222 -15.03 -16.75 15.13
N PRO A 223 -14.95 -16.54 16.47
CA PRO A 223 -16.10 -16.65 17.36
C PRO A 223 -17.06 -15.46 17.19
N ASP A 224 -18.35 -15.68 17.42
CA ASP A 224 -19.34 -14.60 17.38
C ASP A 224 -19.03 -13.49 18.39
N SER A 225 -18.41 -13.82 19.52
CA SER A 225 -17.95 -12.86 20.51
C SER A 225 -16.94 -11.86 19.98
N PHE A 226 -16.09 -12.23 19.01
CA PHE A 226 -15.16 -11.32 18.35
C PHE A 226 -15.89 -10.18 17.62
N PHE A 227 -16.93 -10.52 16.86
CA PHE A 227 -17.71 -9.52 16.12
C PHE A 227 -18.53 -8.64 17.05
N GLN A 228 -19.05 -9.22 18.14
CA GLN A 228 -19.82 -8.47 19.14
C GLN A 228 -18.90 -7.52 19.92
N ASP A 229 -17.75 -8.00 20.39
CA ASP A 229 -16.75 -7.20 21.09
C ASP A 229 -16.28 -6.00 20.23
N TYR A 230 -16.04 -6.24 18.92
CA TYR A 230 -15.70 -5.17 18.01
C TYR A 230 -16.78 -4.08 17.94
N ILE A 231 -18.04 -4.47 17.80
CA ILE A 231 -19.16 -3.51 17.72
C ILE A 231 -19.31 -2.74 19.02
N ASP A 232 -19.32 -3.44 20.18
CA ASP A 232 -19.66 -2.86 21.47
C ASP A 232 -18.53 -1.96 22.01
N ASN A 233 -17.28 -2.39 21.87
CA ASN A 233 -16.15 -1.71 22.48
C ASN A 233 -15.46 -0.74 21.54
N PHE A 234 -15.23 -1.12 20.27
CA PHE A 234 -14.55 -0.20 19.34
C PHE A 234 -15.39 1.01 19.00
N GLY A 235 -16.73 0.88 18.87
CA GLY A 235 -17.60 2.02 18.62
C GLY A 235 -17.46 3.13 19.66
N VAL A 236 -17.37 2.75 20.93
CA VAL A 236 -17.19 3.71 22.06
C VAL A 236 -15.80 4.34 22.06
N LEU A 237 -14.76 3.58 21.70
CA LEU A 237 -13.39 4.08 21.60
C LEU A 237 -13.23 5.00 20.38
N PHE A 238 -13.79 4.61 19.23
CA PHE A 238 -13.62 5.29 17.96
C PHE A 238 -13.96 6.79 18.00
N ASP A 239 -15.02 7.16 18.70
CA ASP A 239 -15.45 8.56 18.83
C ASP A 239 -14.42 9.44 19.58
N LYS A 240 -13.56 8.82 20.40
CA LYS A 240 -12.53 9.50 21.19
C LYS A 240 -11.16 9.52 20.50
N LEU A 241 -10.99 8.76 19.40
CA LEU A 241 -9.70 8.66 18.73
C LEU A 241 -9.33 9.95 17.99
N PRO A 242 -8.10 10.45 18.14
CA PRO A 242 -7.58 11.57 17.35
C PRO A 242 -7.64 11.28 15.86
N LYS A 243 -8.19 12.24 15.10
CA LYS A 243 -8.29 12.20 13.64
C LYS A 243 -7.51 13.33 13.03
N GLN A 244 -6.78 13.05 11.95
CA GLN A 244 -6.02 14.03 11.20
C GLN A 244 -5.84 13.54 9.74
N LEU A 245 -5.24 14.37 8.92
CA LEU A 245 -4.69 13.93 7.63
C LEU A 245 -3.64 12.84 7.88
N ILE A 246 -3.81 11.69 7.24
CA ILE A 246 -2.92 10.53 7.30
C ILE A 246 -2.45 10.14 5.91
N HIS A 247 -1.38 9.35 5.82
CA HIS A 247 -0.89 8.79 4.57
C HIS A 247 -1.90 7.77 3.98
N ARG A 248 -2.52 6.99 4.86
CA ARG A 248 -3.50 5.93 4.55
C ARG A 248 -2.89 4.65 4.00
N ASP A 249 -1.79 4.72 3.25
CA ASP A 249 -1.07 3.57 2.68
C ASP A 249 0.43 3.59 3.01
N PRO A 250 0.85 3.66 4.29
CA PRO A 250 2.26 3.55 4.66
C PRO A 250 2.71 2.08 4.64
N ASN A 251 2.45 1.40 3.52
CA ASN A 251 2.98 0.07 3.25
C ASN A 251 4.52 0.14 3.33
N PRO A 252 5.21 -0.91 3.81
CA PRO A 252 6.67 -0.93 3.84
C PRO A 252 7.36 -0.61 2.50
N SER A 253 6.69 -0.85 1.37
CA SER A 253 7.18 -0.45 0.04
C SER A 253 7.11 1.05 -0.23
N ASN A 254 6.29 1.80 0.52
CA ASN A 254 6.12 3.25 0.39
C ASN A 254 6.98 4.03 1.40
N ILE A 255 7.77 3.35 2.21
CA ILE A 255 8.68 3.94 3.21
C ILE A 255 10.12 3.61 2.82
N LEU A 256 10.87 4.64 2.42
CA LEU A 256 12.23 4.50 1.91
C LEU A 256 13.26 4.65 3.01
N PHE A 257 14.34 3.87 2.91
CA PHE A 257 15.50 3.87 3.82
C PHE A 257 16.77 4.18 3.05
N ASP A 258 17.61 5.02 3.64
CA ASP A 258 18.99 5.28 3.19
C ASP A 258 19.92 5.18 4.40
N GLY A 259 20.97 4.37 4.30
CA GLY A 259 21.92 4.16 5.40
C GLY A 259 21.32 3.62 6.70
N GLY A 260 20.17 2.92 6.61
CA GLY A 260 19.46 2.36 7.77
C GLY A 260 18.52 3.35 8.49
N GLU A 261 18.35 4.57 7.98
CA GLU A 261 17.39 5.57 8.45
C GLU A 261 16.28 5.77 7.40
N VAL A 262 15.06 6.12 7.87
CA VAL A 262 13.98 6.46 6.95
C VAL A 262 14.30 7.78 6.25
N SER A 263 14.40 7.72 4.92
CA SER A 263 14.71 8.88 4.07
C SER A 263 13.47 9.61 3.55
N GLY A 264 12.33 8.95 3.49
CA GLY A 264 11.08 9.60 3.07
C GLY A 264 9.92 8.64 2.81
N PHE A 265 8.80 9.23 2.44
CA PHE A 265 7.57 8.54 2.08
C PHE A 265 7.17 8.87 0.65
N ILE A 266 6.58 7.90 -0.05
CA ILE A 266 6.07 8.06 -1.41
C ILE A 266 4.60 7.61 -1.47
N ASP A 267 3.90 8.03 -2.51
CA ASP A 267 2.53 7.59 -2.85
C ASP A 267 1.46 8.03 -1.84
N PHE A 268 1.21 9.35 -1.80
CA PHE A 268 0.16 9.98 -0.99
C PHE A 268 -1.23 9.96 -1.66
N ASP A 269 -1.45 9.15 -2.70
CA ASP A 269 -2.68 9.14 -3.49
C ASP A 269 -3.93 8.81 -2.65
N LEU A 270 -3.78 7.94 -1.65
CA LEU A 270 -4.85 7.50 -0.76
C LEU A 270 -5.03 8.37 0.49
N SER A 271 -4.20 9.42 0.67
CA SER A 271 -4.28 10.27 1.87
C SER A 271 -5.67 10.80 2.12
N GLU A 272 -6.11 10.73 3.36
CA GLU A 272 -7.44 11.13 3.82
C GLU A 272 -7.41 11.61 5.26
N ARG A 273 -8.48 12.20 5.77
CA ARG A 273 -8.65 12.48 7.20
C ARG A 273 -9.29 11.27 7.87
N ASN A 274 -8.55 10.64 8.79
CA ASN A 274 -8.99 9.45 9.51
C ASN A 274 -8.28 9.36 10.87
N VAL A 275 -8.56 8.31 11.67
CA VAL A 275 -7.84 8.04 12.92
C VAL A 275 -6.35 7.86 12.62
N ARG A 276 -5.49 8.65 13.29
CA ARG A 276 -4.05 8.62 13.04
C ARG A 276 -3.41 7.26 13.35
N LEU A 277 -4.03 6.50 14.24
CA LEU A 277 -3.61 5.14 14.59
C LEU A 277 -3.62 4.18 13.38
N TRP A 278 -4.40 4.49 12.34
CA TRP A 278 -4.46 3.68 11.12
C TRP A 278 -3.07 3.42 10.53
N ASP A 279 -2.26 4.46 10.34
CA ASP A 279 -1.00 4.33 9.61
C ASP A 279 0.00 3.40 10.30
N LEU A 280 0.03 3.41 11.65
CA LEU A 280 0.88 2.49 12.43
C LEU A 280 0.45 1.04 12.24
N CYS A 281 -0.86 0.82 12.38
CA CYS A 281 -1.47 -0.50 12.28
C CYS A 281 -1.36 -1.02 10.84
N TYR A 282 -1.54 -0.16 9.83
CA TYR A 282 -1.43 -0.52 8.42
C TYR A 282 0.02 -0.88 8.04
N CYS A 283 1.01 -0.11 8.49
CA CYS A 283 2.42 -0.45 8.32
C CYS A 283 2.72 -1.84 8.88
N SER A 284 2.28 -2.11 10.11
CA SER A 284 2.53 -3.40 10.76
C SER A 284 1.83 -4.57 10.06
N THR A 285 0.57 -4.42 9.63
CA THR A 285 -0.16 -5.46 8.90
C THR A 285 0.38 -5.67 7.49
N GLY A 286 0.88 -4.61 6.82
CA GLY A 286 1.62 -4.71 5.56
C GLY A 286 2.87 -5.60 5.70
N ILE A 287 3.62 -5.44 6.80
CA ILE A 287 4.76 -6.31 7.11
C ILE A 287 4.28 -7.75 7.38
N LEU A 288 3.21 -7.94 8.13
CA LEU A 288 2.66 -9.28 8.37
C LEU A 288 2.27 -9.98 7.07
N CYS A 289 1.75 -9.25 6.08
CA CYS A 289 1.34 -9.81 4.79
C CYS A 289 2.51 -10.49 4.03
N GLU A 290 3.74 -10.16 4.36
CA GLU A 290 4.95 -10.77 3.77
C GLU A 290 5.38 -12.10 4.42
N TRP A 291 4.54 -12.69 5.28
CA TRP A 291 4.87 -13.82 6.16
C TRP A 291 5.34 -15.09 5.46
N ARG A 292 5.00 -15.31 4.21
CA ARG A 292 5.35 -16.54 3.48
C ARG A 292 6.87 -16.73 3.43
N GLY A 293 7.33 -17.89 3.90
CA GLY A 293 8.75 -18.25 3.95
C GLY A 293 9.55 -17.58 5.07
N VAL A 294 8.89 -17.02 6.08
CA VAL A 294 9.54 -16.48 7.28
C VAL A 294 9.26 -17.39 8.46
N ASP A 295 10.30 -18.07 8.95
CA ASP A 295 10.20 -18.89 10.14
C ASP A 295 9.97 -18.04 11.39
N GLY A 296 9.08 -18.50 12.30
CA GLY A 296 8.75 -17.77 13.53
C GLY A 296 8.12 -16.39 13.27
N ILE A 297 7.36 -16.26 12.18
CA ILE A 297 6.74 -14.97 11.76
C ILE A 297 5.90 -14.35 12.87
N HIS A 298 5.18 -15.16 13.63
CA HIS A 298 4.23 -14.69 14.63
C HIS A 298 4.92 -13.90 15.74
N GLU A 299 5.99 -14.46 16.30
CA GLU A 299 6.80 -13.80 17.31
C GLU A 299 7.55 -12.60 16.73
N LYS A 300 8.13 -12.75 15.56
CA LYS A 300 8.84 -11.68 14.86
C LYS A 300 7.95 -10.50 14.56
N TRP A 301 6.71 -10.75 14.12
CA TRP A 301 5.77 -9.67 13.87
C TRP A 301 5.36 -8.92 15.13
N LEU A 302 5.13 -9.61 16.24
CA LEU A 302 4.82 -8.99 17.52
C LEU A 302 5.97 -8.08 17.99
N ASP A 303 7.24 -8.49 17.79
CA ASP A 303 8.40 -7.65 18.08
C ASP A 303 8.43 -6.38 17.21
N ILE A 304 8.09 -6.52 15.91
CA ILE A 304 8.03 -5.39 14.97
C ILE A 304 6.90 -4.43 15.37
N LEU A 305 5.70 -4.96 15.64
CA LEU A 305 4.57 -4.16 16.11
C LEU A 305 4.92 -3.39 17.39
N ALA A 306 5.55 -4.08 18.36
CA ALA A 306 5.99 -3.43 19.60
C ALA A 306 7.00 -2.31 19.32
N GLY A 307 7.93 -2.50 18.36
CA GLY A 307 8.86 -1.47 17.93
C GLY A 307 8.15 -0.27 17.30
N ILE A 308 7.20 -0.51 16.37
CA ILE A 308 6.43 0.55 15.70
C ILE A 308 5.67 1.40 16.73
N LEU A 309 4.97 0.76 17.65
CA LEU A 309 4.21 1.45 18.70
C LEU A 309 5.13 2.27 19.61
N GLN A 310 6.23 1.67 20.07
CA GLN A 310 7.25 2.35 20.91
C GLN A 310 7.87 3.56 20.20
N GLY A 311 8.27 3.39 18.95
CA GLY A 311 8.87 4.46 18.15
C GLY A 311 7.90 5.62 17.94
N TYR A 312 6.65 5.31 17.62
CA TYR A 312 5.64 6.35 17.45
C TYR A 312 5.35 7.10 18.75
N ASP A 313 5.10 6.36 19.84
CA ASP A 313 4.80 6.94 21.16
C ASP A 313 5.91 7.87 21.67
N SER A 314 7.17 7.53 21.39
CA SER A 314 8.35 8.35 21.77
C SER A 314 8.39 9.73 21.10
N VAL A 315 7.78 9.90 19.92
CA VAL A 315 7.79 11.14 19.13
C VAL A 315 6.46 11.88 19.18
N ASN A 316 5.35 11.15 19.14
CA ASN A 316 3.99 11.67 19.12
C ASN A 316 3.10 10.82 20.03
N PRO A 317 3.08 11.08 21.35
CA PRO A 317 2.47 10.20 22.33
C PRO A 317 1.05 9.77 21.98
N LEU A 318 0.78 8.49 22.16
CA LEU A 318 -0.56 7.91 22.00
C LEU A 318 -1.39 8.20 23.25
N THR A 319 -2.67 8.51 23.05
CA THR A 319 -3.62 8.61 24.16
C THR A 319 -3.97 7.23 24.72
N ASP A 320 -4.55 7.18 25.91
CA ASP A 320 -4.98 5.90 26.51
C ASP A 320 -6.05 5.20 25.66
N GLU A 321 -6.92 5.97 25.01
CA GLU A 321 -7.90 5.45 24.08
C GLU A 321 -7.26 4.86 22.82
N GLU A 322 -6.21 5.50 22.31
CA GLU A 322 -5.46 4.96 21.17
C GLU A 322 -4.76 3.66 21.53
N LYS A 323 -4.12 3.58 22.70
CA LYS A 323 -3.48 2.36 23.19
C LYS A 323 -4.48 1.20 23.28
N GLN A 324 -5.69 1.47 23.81
CA GLN A 324 -6.77 0.48 23.87
C GLN A 324 -7.32 0.11 22.50
N ALA A 325 -7.26 1.02 21.51
CA ALA A 325 -7.83 0.83 20.19
C ALA A 325 -6.91 0.11 19.19
N VAL A 326 -5.61 -0.06 19.48
CA VAL A 326 -4.63 -0.69 18.57
C VAL A 326 -5.15 -2.00 17.98
N TYR A 327 -5.61 -2.92 18.83
CA TYR A 327 -6.15 -4.22 18.41
C TYR A 327 -7.33 -4.05 17.43
N TYR A 328 -8.27 -3.18 17.75
CA TYR A 328 -9.47 -2.96 16.93
C TYR A 328 -9.14 -2.31 15.58
N VAL A 329 -8.17 -1.39 15.53
CA VAL A 329 -7.74 -0.78 14.27
C VAL A 329 -7.02 -1.80 13.40
N ILE A 330 -6.17 -2.66 13.97
CA ILE A 330 -5.56 -3.80 13.26
C ILE A 330 -6.65 -4.72 12.68
N CYS A 331 -7.67 -5.08 13.49
CA CYS A 331 -8.81 -5.88 13.03
C CYS A 331 -9.61 -5.18 11.94
N SER A 332 -9.80 -3.85 12.03
CA SER A 332 -10.48 -3.04 11.02
C SER A 332 -9.79 -3.14 9.67
N ILE A 333 -8.48 -2.93 9.64
CA ILE A 333 -7.64 -3.04 8.44
C ILE A 333 -7.79 -4.44 7.84
N GLN A 334 -7.66 -5.45 8.68
CA GLN A 334 -7.66 -6.82 8.21
C GLN A 334 -9.04 -7.27 7.70
N MET A 335 -10.12 -6.82 8.34
CA MET A 335 -11.49 -7.06 7.84
C MET A 335 -11.72 -6.38 6.49
N ILE A 336 -11.24 -5.14 6.31
CA ILE A 336 -11.30 -4.44 5.01
C ILE A 336 -10.54 -5.23 3.95
N CYS A 337 -9.31 -5.68 4.24
CA CYS A 337 -8.51 -6.45 3.30
C CYS A 337 -9.17 -7.78 2.93
N VAL A 338 -9.71 -8.52 3.89
CA VAL A 338 -10.45 -9.77 3.65
C VAL A 338 -11.66 -9.54 2.75
N ALA A 339 -12.46 -8.51 3.02
CA ALA A 339 -13.64 -8.19 2.23
C ALA A 339 -13.27 -7.72 0.81
N TYR A 340 -12.28 -6.83 0.70
CA TYR A 340 -11.84 -6.26 -0.57
C TYR A 340 -11.24 -7.32 -1.49
N PHE A 341 -10.25 -8.08 -1.03
CA PHE A 341 -9.55 -9.05 -1.88
C PHE A 341 -10.46 -10.21 -2.32
N GLU A 342 -11.44 -10.58 -1.51
CA GLU A 342 -12.45 -11.57 -1.94
C GLU A 342 -13.36 -11.02 -3.05
N SER A 343 -13.68 -9.74 -3.01
CA SER A 343 -14.52 -9.10 -4.04
C SER A 343 -13.82 -9.01 -5.40
N VAL A 344 -12.47 -9.04 -5.40
CA VAL A 344 -11.66 -9.00 -6.63
C VAL A 344 -11.23 -10.40 -6.99
N GLY A 345 -11.96 -11.06 -7.89
CA GLY A 345 -11.81 -12.48 -8.23
C GLY A 345 -10.39 -12.94 -8.62
N GLU A 346 -9.50 -12.03 -8.97
CA GLU A 346 -8.09 -12.29 -9.33
C GLU A 346 -7.16 -12.30 -8.11
N LEU A 347 -7.60 -11.75 -6.96
CA LEU A 347 -6.82 -11.62 -5.73
C LEU A 347 -7.14 -12.70 -4.69
N LYS A 348 -7.68 -13.86 -5.10
CA LYS A 348 -8.12 -14.95 -4.21
C LYS A 348 -7.03 -15.48 -3.29
N GLU A 349 -5.80 -15.57 -3.78
CA GLU A 349 -4.68 -16.00 -2.93
C GLU A 349 -4.37 -14.96 -1.84
N LEU A 350 -4.47 -13.67 -2.20
CA LEU A 350 -4.29 -12.59 -1.24
C LEU A 350 -5.47 -12.53 -0.26
N ALA A 351 -6.69 -12.79 -0.72
CA ALA A 351 -7.85 -12.94 0.16
C ALA A 351 -7.66 -14.08 1.18
N LYS A 352 -7.15 -15.24 0.73
CA LYS A 352 -6.81 -16.35 1.62
C LYS A 352 -5.75 -15.96 2.64
N THR A 353 -4.66 -15.32 2.20
CA THR A 353 -3.60 -14.83 3.10
C THR A 353 -4.17 -13.90 4.17
N ASN A 354 -5.04 -12.98 3.77
CA ASN A 354 -5.63 -12.01 4.71
C ASN A 354 -6.62 -12.66 5.68
N ARG A 355 -7.34 -13.73 5.28
CA ARG A 355 -8.15 -14.53 6.20
C ARG A 355 -7.28 -15.21 7.27
N GLU A 356 -6.18 -15.84 6.87
CA GLU A 356 -5.22 -16.48 7.78
C GLU A 356 -4.59 -15.45 8.73
N MET A 357 -4.27 -14.25 8.24
CA MET A 357 -3.79 -13.14 9.07
C MET A 357 -4.84 -12.69 10.09
N LEU A 358 -6.10 -12.56 9.69
CA LEU A 358 -7.17 -12.16 10.62
C LEU A 358 -7.36 -13.20 11.72
N GLN A 359 -7.35 -14.50 11.38
CA GLN A 359 -7.41 -15.58 12.37
C GLN A 359 -6.25 -15.46 13.38
N PHE A 360 -5.03 -15.32 12.89
CA PHE A 360 -3.85 -15.13 13.73
C PHE A 360 -3.97 -13.89 14.64
N ILE A 361 -4.38 -12.74 14.09
CA ILE A 361 -4.55 -11.50 14.86
C ILE A 361 -5.56 -11.69 16.01
N VAL A 362 -6.68 -12.35 15.74
CA VAL A 362 -7.70 -12.64 16.76
C VAL A 362 -7.14 -13.57 17.83
N GLU A 363 -6.38 -14.60 17.48
CA GLU A 363 -5.70 -15.49 18.43
C GLU A 363 -4.67 -14.75 19.31
N GLN A 364 -4.07 -13.67 18.81
CA GLN A 364 -3.07 -12.89 19.54
C GLN A 364 -3.63 -11.66 20.25
N GLU A 365 -4.95 -11.52 20.36
CA GLU A 365 -5.64 -10.37 20.98
C GLU A 365 -4.98 -9.94 22.32
N ALA A 366 -4.83 -10.88 23.26
CA ALA A 366 -4.28 -10.58 24.57
C ALA A 366 -2.86 -10.02 24.52
N LYS A 367 -2.00 -10.57 23.63
CA LYS A 367 -0.63 -10.08 23.45
C LYS A 367 -0.60 -8.70 22.80
N ILE A 368 -1.42 -8.46 21.76
CA ILE A 368 -1.49 -7.16 21.08
C ILE A 368 -1.95 -6.08 22.07
N LYS A 369 -3.03 -6.34 22.84
CA LYS A 369 -3.51 -5.43 23.89
C LYS A 369 -2.47 -5.18 24.98
N GLN A 370 -1.70 -6.21 25.36
CA GLN A 370 -0.61 -6.06 26.34
C GLN A 370 0.52 -5.19 25.78
N LEU A 371 0.92 -5.36 24.51
CA LEU A 371 1.97 -4.55 23.88
C LEU A 371 1.61 -3.07 23.87
N SER A 372 0.37 -2.72 23.52
CA SER A 372 -0.07 -1.34 23.44
C SER A 372 -0.29 -0.69 24.81
N ASN A 373 -0.75 -1.46 25.81
CA ASN A 373 -0.97 -0.94 27.16
C ASN A 373 0.33 -0.75 27.98
N ASN A 374 1.44 -1.34 27.54
CA ASN A 374 2.75 -1.24 28.21
C ASN A 374 3.64 -0.09 27.65
N LEU A 375 3.09 0.82 26.83
CA LEU A 375 3.78 1.98 26.28
C LEU A 375 3.91 3.13 27.28
#